data_c0e88299db6fddbbee8e4c646e9ea411
#
_entry.id   c0e88299db6fddbbee8e4c646e9ea411
#
_cell.length_a   1.000
_cell.length_b   1.000
_cell.length_c   1.000
_cell.angle_alpha   90.00
_cell.angle_beta   90.00
_cell.angle_gamma   90.00
#
_symmetry.space_group_name_H-M   'P 1'
#
loop_
_entity.id
_entity.type
_entity.pdbx_description
1 polymer ?
#
loop_
_entity_poly.entity_id
_entity_poly.type
_entity_poly.pdbx_seq_one_letter_code
_entity_poly.pdbx_strand_id
1 'polypeptide(L)'
;MSVTNTHPQYDAMHEQWQMLSDALEEGAVKRSGTLYLPKTSAMIEAQRPSNDDDPILTYSQAQEMYEAYKSRAEYPLWVKDALRSMMGLVTKLTPNIVLPDSLKYLQYNATSDGFDLHQLFLRVVSAGLTKGRCPLVTDVDEKGEFFVAAYTAEAAINWREGNLDGRSDLTLAVLEEQRAKDTGDEFAHETETVYRVLDLFDGKYRVRVMSDSGALLEESFAGYTQDKALDFIPIIFAGSTDSSPKPDELPLLSMAKSALKYYQLSADYYTSLHYTANPQPVVIGLPDDQDLRVTGPQAAWCLPEGGKAEYMEFSGSGIGAIEDAMNAQRNASQEAGAKVVTTGAAESGTARLARQADQHSSLYSVVMTAAESIEQAMKFAAVWAGIDPDSVQFTVEPKFTQNEVDAQLLTVVQNGVMAGELPRTVLYGLLREGGMTSLTDDELDAMREGV
;
A
#
# COMPACT_ATOMS: atom_id res chain seq x y z
N MET A 1 -18.34 3.49 -29.11
CA MET A 1 -17.83 2.84 -27.88
C MET A 1 -16.84 3.81 -27.28
N SER A 2 -16.93 4.12 -25.99
CA SER A 2 -15.99 5.08 -25.37
C SER A 2 -14.74 4.37 -24.91
N VAL A 3 -13.57 4.94 -25.20
CA VAL A 3 -12.28 4.44 -24.71
C VAL A 3 -12.20 4.55 -23.18
N THR A 4 -13.00 5.41 -22.58
CA THR A 4 -13.09 5.65 -21.13
C THR A 4 -13.92 4.59 -20.38
N ASN A 5 -14.46 3.58 -21.08
CA ASN A 5 -15.21 2.52 -20.40
C ASN A 5 -14.28 1.67 -19.55
N THR A 6 -14.66 1.45 -18.31
CA THR A 6 -13.92 0.66 -17.32
C THR A 6 -14.36 -0.80 -17.33
N HIS A 7 -13.48 -1.68 -16.88
CA HIS A 7 -13.80 -3.09 -16.67
C HIS A 7 -14.57 -3.26 -15.34
N PRO A 8 -15.61 -4.13 -15.25
CA PRO A 8 -16.38 -4.31 -14.00
C PRO A 8 -15.53 -4.68 -12.78
N GLN A 9 -14.43 -5.44 -12.95
CA GLN A 9 -13.51 -5.77 -11.86
C GLN A 9 -12.66 -4.56 -11.44
N TYR A 10 -12.39 -3.63 -12.35
CA TYR A 10 -11.77 -2.34 -12.02
C TYR A 10 -12.68 -1.51 -11.11
N ASP A 11 -13.95 -1.38 -11.50
CA ASP A 11 -14.94 -0.61 -10.73
C ASP A 11 -15.11 -1.15 -9.30
N ALA A 12 -15.09 -2.48 -9.16
CA ALA A 12 -15.21 -3.14 -7.86
C ALA A 12 -14.01 -2.87 -6.92
N MET A 13 -12.83 -2.53 -7.48
CA MET A 13 -11.60 -2.31 -6.72
C MET A 13 -11.27 -0.83 -6.50
N HIS A 14 -11.80 0.05 -7.31
CA HIS A 14 -11.42 1.47 -7.35
C HIS A 14 -11.52 2.17 -5.99
N GLU A 15 -12.63 1.98 -5.28
CA GLU A 15 -12.81 2.56 -3.93
C GLU A 15 -11.80 2.01 -2.92
N GLN A 16 -11.42 0.74 -3.03
CA GLN A 16 -10.46 0.12 -2.13
C GLN A 16 -9.04 0.64 -2.39
N TRP A 17 -8.67 0.84 -3.66
CA TRP A 17 -7.39 1.45 -4.03
C TRP A 17 -7.28 2.87 -3.52
N GLN A 18 -8.35 3.66 -3.67
CA GLN A 18 -8.39 5.04 -3.14
C GLN A 18 -8.25 5.03 -1.61
N MET A 19 -9.05 4.20 -0.93
CA MET A 19 -8.99 4.06 0.53
C MET A 19 -7.57 3.71 1.01
N LEU A 20 -6.90 2.78 0.34
CA LEU A 20 -5.57 2.36 0.75
C LEU A 20 -4.52 3.42 0.46
N SER A 21 -4.64 4.15 -0.66
CA SER A 21 -3.79 5.30 -0.95
C SER A 21 -3.91 6.37 0.12
N ASP A 22 -5.13 6.75 0.47
CA ASP A 22 -5.39 7.75 1.50
C ASP A 22 -4.88 7.27 2.88
N ALA A 23 -5.04 5.98 3.18
CA ALA A 23 -4.61 5.38 4.45
C ALA A 23 -3.08 5.40 4.67
N LEU A 24 -2.29 5.63 3.63
CA LEU A 24 -0.83 5.81 3.75
C LEU A 24 -0.44 7.19 4.26
N GLU A 25 -1.36 8.17 4.24
CA GLU A 25 -1.08 9.56 4.62
C GLU A 25 -2.18 10.16 5.50
N GLU A 26 -1.82 10.58 6.71
CA GLU A 26 -2.75 11.25 7.62
C GLU A 26 -3.42 12.47 6.96
N GLY A 27 -2.62 13.26 6.22
CA GLY A 27 -3.12 14.45 5.53
C GLY A 27 -4.17 14.14 4.47
N ALA A 28 -4.05 13.02 3.75
CA ALA A 28 -5.04 12.56 2.78
C ALA A 28 -6.35 12.16 3.46
N VAL A 29 -6.27 11.35 4.54
CA VAL A 29 -7.45 10.95 5.33
C VAL A 29 -8.19 12.18 5.88
N LYS A 30 -7.47 13.15 6.45
CA LYS A 30 -8.07 14.37 7.01
C LYS A 30 -8.67 15.29 5.92
N ARG A 31 -8.04 15.39 4.74
CA ARG A 31 -8.58 16.16 3.60
C ARG A 31 -9.86 15.55 3.03
N SER A 32 -9.97 14.23 3.02
CA SER A 32 -11.16 13.51 2.54
C SER A 32 -12.40 13.73 3.43
N GLY A 33 -12.23 14.36 4.60
CA GLY A 33 -13.31 14.90 5.44
C GLY A 33 -14.38 13.88 5.75
N THR A 34 -15.62 14.17 5.36
CA THR A 34 -16.80 13.34 5.67
C THR A 34 -16.80 11.96 5.06
N LEU A 35 -15.92 11.68 4.09
CA LEU A 35 -15.75 10.34 3.51
C LEU A 35 -15.27 9.35 4.59
N TYR A 36 -14.28 9.75 5.40
CA TYR A 36 -13.69 8.88 6.43
C TYR A 36 -14.11 9.27 7.85
N LEU A 37 -14.56 10.50 8.08
CA LEU A 37 -15.06 10.98 9.36
C LEU A 37 -16.45 11.61 9.17
N PRO A 38 -17.53 10.82 9.19
CA PRO A 38 -18.89 11.34 9.04
C PRO A 38 -19.23 12.35 10.15
N LYS A 39 -20.08 13.32 9.82
CA LYS A 39 -20.67 14.19 10.85
C LYS A 39 -21.50 13.36 11.82
N THR A 40 -21.48 13.73 13.09
CA THR A 40 -22.33 13.09 14.09
C THR A 40 -23.81 13.38 13.83
N SER A 41 -24.70 12.49 14.32
CA SER A 41 -26.17 12.72 14.19
C SER A 41 -26.60 14.06 14.78
N ALA A 42 -25.97 14.47 15.90
CA ALA A 42 -26.25 15.76 16.52
C ALA A 42 -25.86 16.96 15.60
N MET A 43 -24.72 16.87 14.91
CA MET A 43 -24.31 17.91 13.95
C MET A 43 -25.25 18.00 12.75
N ILE A 44 -25.74 16.84 12.28
CA ILE A 44 -26.69 16.77 11.16
C ILE A 44 -28.06 17.33 11.59
N GLU A 45 -28.55 16.92 12.75
CA GLU A 45 -29.87 17.34 13.26
C GLU A 45 -29.90 18.83 13.57
N ALA A 46 -28.81 19.37 14.15
CA ALA A 46 -28.70 20.79 14.44
C ALA A 46 -28.74 21.71 13.19
N GLN A 47 -28.46 21.18 12.01
CA GLN A 47 -28.54 21.89 10.71
C GLN A 47 -29.93 21.84 10.08
N ARG A 48 -30.84 20.97 10.57
CA ARG A 48 -32.19 20.89 10.01
C ARG A 48 -33.02 22.08 10.44
N PRO A 49 -33.85 22.64 9.54
CA PRO A 49 -34.83 23.64 9.94
C PRO A 49 -35.77 23.06 11.01
N SER A 50 -35.97 23.81 12.08
CA SER A 50 -37.03 23.49 13.06
C SER A 50 -38.40 23.87 12.48
N ASN A 51 -39.47 23.50 13.20
CA ASN A 51 -40.83 23.92 12.83
C ASN A 51 -41.04 25.46 12.82
N ASP A 52 -40.05 26.20 13.37
CA ASP A 52 -39.99 27.67 13.39
C ASP A 52 -39.10 28.26 12.30
N ASP A 53 -38.76 27.48 11.26
CA ASP A 53 -37.97 27.83 10.08
C ASP A 53 -36.50 28.18 10.30
N ASP A 54 -36.00 28.26 11.54
CA ASP A 54 -34.60 28.51 11.83
C ASP A 54 -33.86 27.26 12.33
N PRO A 55 -32.73 26.87 11.72
CA PRO A 55 -31.92 25.80 12.27
C PRO A 55 -31.23 26.22 13.56
N ILE A 56 -31.00 25.27 14.48
CA ILE A 56 -30.27 25.53 15.75
C ILE A 56 -28.86 26.06 15.49
N LEU A 57 -28.23 25.59 14.40
CA LEU A 57 -26.92 26.03 13.96
C LEU A 57 -26.97 26.50 12.50
N THR A 58 -26.31 27.62 12.23
CA THR A 58 -26.02 28.03 10.85
C THR A 58 -25.06 27.02 10.20
N TYR A 59 -25.02 27.00 8.86
CA TYR A 59 -24.06 26.15 8.12
C TYR A 59 -22.61 26.42 8.54
N SER A 60 -22.23 27.69 8.76
CA SER A 60 -20.90 28.08 9.19
C SER A 60 -20.54 27.51 10.57
N GLN A 61 -21.44 27.65 11.55
CA GLN A 61 -21.24 27.12 12.90
C GLN A 61 -21.12 25.60 12.92
N ALA A 62 -21.94 24.90 12.15
CA ALA A 62 -21.84 23.45 12.06
C ALA A 62 -20.54 22.99 11.36
N GLN A 63 -20.03 23.79 10.42
CA GLN A 63 -18.74 23.51 9.79
C GLN A 63 -17.60 23.73 10.79
N GLU A 64 -17.63 24.78 11.59
CA GLU A 64 -16.65 25.03 12.67
C GLU A 64 -16.66 23.91 13.71
N MET A 65 -17.83 23.43 14.10
CA MET A 65 -17.97 22.27 15.00
C MET A 65 -17.35 21.02 14.39
N TYR A 66 -17.58 20.76 13.10
CA TYR A 66 -17.01 19.61 12.41
C TYR A 66 -15.47 19.73 12.29
N GLU A 67 -14.94 20.91 11.96
CA GLU A 67 -13.50 21.12 11.91
C GLU A 67 -12.85 20.93 13.30
N ALA A 68 -13.51 21.41 14.36
CA ALA A 68 -13.06 21.17 15.73
C ALA A 68 -13.09 19.68 16.12
N TYR A 69 -14.11 18.94 15.67
CA TYR A 69 -14.22 17.49 15.85
C TYR A 69 -13.10 16.75 15.11
N LYS A 70 -12.91 17.08 13.83
CA LYS A 70 -11.86 16.52 12.96
C LYS A 70 -10.44 16.83 13.46
N SER A 71 -10.22 18.02 14.02
CA SER A 71 -8.90 18.43 14.53
C SER A 71 -8.44 17.62 15.74
N ARG A 72 -9.39 17.13 16.55
CA ARG A 72 -9.11 16.26 17.72
C ARG A 72 -8.88 14.82 17.33
N ALA A 73 -9.34 14.41 16.16
CA ALA A 73 -9.20 13.03 15.70
C ALA A 73 -7.75 12.68 15.39
N GLU A 74 -7.30 11.53 15.86
CA GLU A 74 -5.96 10.98 15.62
C GLU A 74 -6.04 9.84 14.61
N TYR A 75 -5.31 9.97 13.49
CA TYR A 75 -5.17 8.90 12.52
C TYR A 75 -3.84 8.15 12.74
N PRO A 76 -3.88 6.83 13.00
CA PRO A 76 -2.67 6.06 13.19
C PRO A 76 -2.07 5.66 11.83
N LEU A 77 -0.77 5.88 11.66
CA LEU A 77 -0.05 5.54 10.41
C LEU A 77 0.35 4.05 10.30
N TRP A 78 -0.47 3.14 10.84
CA TRP A 78 -0.16 1.70 10.89
C TRP A 78 0.14 1.10 9.51
N VAL A 79 -0.63 1.49 8.48
CA VAL A 79 -0.45 1.01 7.10
C VAL A 79 0.91 1.43 6.55
N LYS A 80 1.28 2.70 6.74
CA LYS A 80 2.57 3.25 6.30
C LYS A 80 3.75 2.58 7.01
N ASP A 81 3.62 2.38 8.32
CA ASP A 81 4.68 1.78 9.13
C ASP A 81 4.86 0.30 8.78
N ALA A 82 3.77 -0.43 8.54
CA ALA A 82 3.83 -1.82 8.08
C ALA A 82 4.47 -1.92 6.69
N LEU A 83 4.02 -1.10 5.74
CA LEU A 83 4.61 -1.05 4.39
C LEU A 83 6.11 -0.76 4.47
N ARG A 84 6.52 0.26 5.24
CA ARG A 84 7.94 0.61 5.43
C ARG A 84 8.76 -0.56 5.99
N SER A 85 8.20 -1.26 6.97
CA SER A 85 8.87 -2.40 7.59
C SER A 85 9.01 -3.57 6.64
N MET A 86 7.96 -3.91 5.87
CA MET A 86 7.99 -4.95 4.84
C MET A 86 8.99 -4.59 3.74
N MET A 87 8.96 -3.36 3.24
CA MET A 87 9.90 -2.88 2.23
C MET A 87 11.35 -2.86 2.75
N GLY A 88 11.56 -2.61 4.04
CA GLY A 88 12.87 -2.71 4.68
C GLY A 88 13.46 -4.13 4.67
N LEU A 89 12.61 -5.17 4.69
CA LEU A 89 13.04 -6.55 4.50
C LEU A 89 13.37 -6.83 3.02
N VAL A 90 12.50 -6.38 2.10
CA VAL A 90 12.66 -6.59 0.66
C VAL A 90 13.90 -5.88 0.11
N THR A 91 14.23 -4.69 0.60
CA THR A 91 15.43 -3.93 0.17
C THR A 91 16.75 -4.68 0.43
N LYS A 92 16.76 -5.64 1.36
CA LYS A 92 17.94 -6.48 1.65
C LYS A 92 18.10 -7.65 0.67
N LEU A 93 17.08 -7.94 -0.12
CA LEU A 93 17.13 -9.02 -1.10
C LEU A 93 17.95 -8.57 -2.31
N THR A 94 18.84 -9.42 -2.76
CA THR A 94 19.64 -9.18 -3.97
C THR A 94 19.14 -10.09 -5.07
N PRO A 95 18.52 -9.54 -6.15
CA PRO A 95 18.12 -10.32 -7.30
C PRO A 95 19.35 -10.94 -8.02
N ASN A 96 19.21 -12.20 -8.44
CA ASN A 96 20.13 -12.79 -9.39
C ASN A 96 19.60 -12.51 -10.82
N ILE A 97 20.39 -11.77 -11.60
CA ILE A 97 19.99 -11.24 -12.90
C ILE A 97 20.92 -11.84 -13.97
N VAL A 98 20.35 -12.56 -14.92
CA VAL A 98 21.04 -13.06 -16.11
C VAL A 98 20.38 -12.49 -17.35
N LEU A 99 21.13 -11.72 -18.13
CA LEU A 99 20.64 -11.08 -19.36
C LEU A 99 21.64 -11.32 -20.50
N PRO A 100 21.15 -11.52 -21.74
CA PRO A 100 21.96 -11.50 -22.94
C PRO A 100 22.72 -10.17 -23.10
N ASP A 101 23.87 -10.19 -23.78
CA ASP A 101 24.74 -9.01 -23.91
C ASP A 101 24.01 -7.77 -24.46
N SER A 102 23.11 -7.95 -25.40
CA SER A 102 22.30 -6.88 -26.00
C SER A 102 21.27 -6.25 -25.06
N LEU A 103 20.88 -6.96 -23.97
CA LEU A 103 19.92 -6.48 -22.99
C LEU A 103 20.56 -6.16 -21.62
N LYS A 104 21.88 -6.29 -21.48
CA LYS A 104 22.59 -6.03 -20.21
C LYS A 104 22.41 -4.62 -19.68
N TYR A 105 22.19 -3.64 -20.54
CA TYR A 105 21.94 -2.26 -20.11
C TYR A 105 20.68 -2.12 -19.25
N LEU A 106 19.67 -3.01 -19.41
CA LEU A 106 18.48 -3.04 -18.60
C LEU A 106 18.78 -3.28 -17.11
N GLN A 107 19.92 -3.89 -16.79
CA GLN A 107 20.34 -4.05 -15.40
C GLN A 107 20.50 -2.69 -14.69
N TYR A 108 20.86 -1.63 -15.43
CA TYR A 108 21.15 -0.30 -14.89
C TYR A 108 20.14 0.77 -15.33
N ASN A 109 19.42 0.52 -16.44
CA ASN A 109 18.45 1.43 -17.03
C ASN A 109 17.28 0.61 -17.60
N ALA A 110 16.39 0.19 -16.70
CA ALA A 110 15.29 -0.71 -17.04
C ALA A 110 13.97 0.01 -17.29
N THR A 111 13.78 1.20 -16.72
CA THR A 111 12.50 1.90 -16.74
C THR A 111 12.54 3.17 -17.59
N SER A 112 11.36 3.65 -18.03
CA SER A 112 11.24 4.89 -18.80
C SER A 112 11.77 6.14 -18.05
N ASP A 113 11.86 6.08 -16.72
CA ASP A 113 12.38 7.15 -15.88
C ASP A 113 13.83 6.89 -15.40
N GLY A 114 14.54 5.93 -16.02
CA GLY A 114 15.98 5.72 -15.86
C GLY A 114 16.38 4.93 -14.60
N PHE A 115 15.48 4.19 -13.99
CA PHE A 115 15.80 3.33 -12.86
C PHE A 115 16.24 1.93 -13.29
N ASP A 116 17.04 1.30 -12.44
CA ASP A 116 17.52 -0.06 -12.60
C ASP A 116 16.45 -1.13 -12.30
N LEU A 117 16.75 -2.41 -12.64
CA LEU A 117 15.86 -3.52 -12.38
C LEU A 117 15.59 -3.76 -10.89
N HIS A 118 16.54 -3.45 -10.01
CA HIS A 118 16.33 -3.60 -8.57
C HIS A 118 15.31 -2.58 -8.05
N GLN A 119 15.38 -1.34 -8.51
CA GLN A 119 14.41 -0.31 -8.13
C GLN A 119 13.04 -0.59 -8.74
N LEU A 120 12.98 -1.10 -9.98
CA LEU A 120 11.74 -1.59 -10.57
C LEU A 120 11.12 -2.70 -9.69
N PHE A 121 11.92 -3.66 -9.25
CA PHE A 121 11.48 -4.72 -8.35
C PHE A 121 10.88 -4.17 -7.05
N LEU A 122 11.53 -3.22 -6.40
CA LEU A 122 11.01 -2.59 -5.17
C LEU A 122 9.68 -1.86 -5.43
N ARG A 123 9.53 -1.18 -6.58
CA ARG A 123 8.26 -0.54 -6.97
C ARG A 123 7.14 -1.55 -7.17
N VAL A 124 7.41 -2.65 -7.88
CA VAL A 124 6.42 -3.72 -8.12
C VAL A 124 5.98 -4.37 -6.82
N VAL A 125 6.91 -4.71 -5.92
CA VAL A 125 6.58 -5.25 -4.61
C VAL A 125 5.73 -4.27 -3.79
N SER A 126 6.09 -2.99 -3.76
CA SER A 126 5.31 -1.97 -3.06
C SER A 126 3.89 -1.84 -3.63
N ALA A 127 3.74 -1.89 -4.96
CA ALA A 127 2.44 -1.87 -5.62
C ALA A 127 1.63 -3.14 -5.33
N GLY A 128 2.25 -4.32 -5.33
CA GLY A 128 1.62 -5.59 -4.95
C GLY A 128 1.08 -5.56 -3.51
N LEU A 129 1.83 -5.00 -2.57
CA LEU A 129 1.42 -4.88 -1.17
C LEU A 129 0.26 -3.88 -0.98
N THR A 130 0.26 -2.78 -1.74
CA THR A 130 -0.68 -1.67 -1.54
C THR A 130 -1.87 -1.70 -2.48
N LYS A 131 -1.69 -2.18 -3.71
CA LYS A 131 -2.69 -2.14 -4.77
C LYS A 131 -3.10 -3.53 -5.28
N GLY A 132 -2.37 -4.58 -4.88
CA GLY A 132 -2.60 -5.95 -5.36
C GLY A 132 -2.44 -6.10 -6.88
N ARG A 133 -1.86 -5.09 -7.57
CA ARG A 133 -1.68 -5.10 -9.02
C ARG A 133 -0.71 -4.00 -9.46
N CYS A 134 0.21 -4.36 -10.36
CA CYS A 134 1.12 -3.43 -11.04
C CYS A 134 1.27 -3.86 -12.51
N PRO A 135 0.61 -3.20 -13.46
CA PRO A 135 0.80 -3.49 -14.87
C PRO A 135 2.22 -3.09 -15.32
N LEU A 136 2.92 -4.00 -15.98
CA LEU A 136 4.23 -3.81 -16.55
C LEU A 136 4.14 -3.94 -18.07
N VAL A 137 4.44 -2.89 -18.81
CA VAL A 137 4.46 -2.87 -20.28
C VAL A 137 5.90 -2.80 -20.75
N THR A 138 6.31 -3.78 -21.54
CA THR A 138 7.60 -3.73 -22.24
C THR A 138 7.44 -2.92 -23.51
N ASP A 139 8.28 -1.92 -23.72
CA ASP A 139 8.23 -1.03 -24.84
C ASP A 139 9.63 -0.69 -25.35
N VAL A 140 9.71 0.07 -26.43
CA VAL A 140 10.93 0.47 -27.12
C VAL A 140 10.94 1.99 -27.27
N ASP A 141 12.05 2.62 -26.93
CA ASP A 141 12.25 4.05 -27.13
C ASP A 141 12.58 4.42 -28.60
N GLU A 142 12.70 5.71 -28.90
CA GLU A 142 13.05 6.22 -30.23
C GLU A 142 14.41 5.74 -30.74
N LYS A 143 15.30 5.28 -29.84
CA LYS A 143 16.64 4.77 -30.20
C LYS A 143 16.63 3.25 -30.46
N GLY A 144 15.50 2.58 -30.16
CA GLY A 144 15.39 1.14 -30.26
C GLY A 144 15.84 0.41 -29.00
N GLU A 145 15.99 1.11 -27.86
CA GLU A 145 16.30 0.52 -26.58
C GLU A 145 15.02 0.10 -25.83
N PHE A 146 15.00 -1.11 -25.30
CA PHE A 146 13.86 -1.62 -24.53
C PHE A 146 13.81 -1.00 -23.14
N PHE A 147 12.60 -0.82 -22.62
CA PHE A 147 12.36 -0.45 -21.25
C PHE A 147 11.06 -1.08 -20.74
N VAL A 148 10.85 -1.08 -19.43
CA VAL A 148 9.61 -1.51 -18.79
C VAL A 148 8.94 -0.32 -18.16
N ALA A 149 7.75 0.01 -18.64
CA ALA A 149 6.88 1.00 -18.02
C ALA A 149 6.04 0.33 -16.94
N ALA A 150 6.21 0.74 -15.68
CA ALA A 150 5.38 0.29 -14.57
C ALA A 150 4.21 1.26 -14.37
N TYR A 151 3.00 0.78 -14.51
CA TYR A 151 1.77 1.55 -14.32
C TYR A 151 1.19 1.32 -12.93
N THR A 152 0.45 2.30 -12.44
CA THR A 152 -0.37 2.10 -11.22
C THR A 152 -1.54 1.16 -11.52
N ALA A 153 -2.09 0.54 -10.49
CA ALA A 153 -3.26 -0.34 -10.65
C ALA A 153 -4.44 0.38 -11.29
N GLU A 154 -4.63 1.65 -10.94
CA GLU A 154 -5.70 2.53 -11.42
C GLU A 154 -5.50 2.95 -12.88
N ALA A 155 -4.30 2.94 -13.40
CA ALA A 155 -4.04 3.30 -14.78
C ALA A 155 -4.59 2.28 -15.79
N ALA A 156 -4.62 0.98 -15.45
CA ALA A 156 -5.16 -0.06 -16.32
C ALA A 156 -6.68 -0.18 -16.13
N ILE A 157 -7.42 0.66 -16.85
CA ILE A 157 -8.86 0.83 -16.66
C ILE A 157 -9.71 -0.27 -17.31
N ASN A 158 -9.21 -0.89 -18.40
CA ASN A 158 -9.96 -1.90 -19.12
C ASN A 158 -9.05 -2.94 -19.76
N TRP A 159 -9.53 -4.17 -19.86
CA TRP A 159 -8.84 -5.28 -20.52
C TRP A 159 -9.82 -6.31 -21.04
N ARG A 160 -9.38 -7.13 -21.99
CA ARG A 160 -10.15 -8.22 -22.55
C ARG A 160 -9.24 -9.40 -22.81
N GLU A 161 -9.65 -10.55 -22.30
CA GLU A 161 -9.07 -11.83 -22.65
C GLU A 161 -9.86 -12.46 -23.78
N GLY A 162 -9.17 -13.12 -24.68
CA GLY A 162 -9.75 -13.88 -25.79
C GLY A 162 -9.14 -15.27 -25.87
N ASN A 163 -9.79 -16.14 -26.63
CA ASN A 163 -9.24 -17.46 -26.91
C ASN A 163 -8.36 -17.38 -28.17
N LEU A 164 -7.05 -17.46 -27.99
CA LEU A 164 -6.06 -17.53 -29.04
C LEU A 164 -5.51 -18.97 -29.06
N ASP A 165 -5.78 -19.71 -30.12
CA ASP A 165 -5.30 -21.08 -30.33
C ASP A 165 -5.59 -22.06 -29.17
N GLY A 166 -6.75 -21.88 -28.51
CA GLY A 166 -7.19 -22.74 -27.40
C GLY A 166 -6.65 -22.32 -26.03
N ARG A 167 -5.95 -21.20 -25.94
CA ARG A 167 -5.49 -20.59 -24.68
C ARG A 167 -6.17 -19.24 -24.45
N SER A 168 -6.43 -18.92 -23.20
CA SER A 168 -6.85 -17.56 -22.83
C SER A 168 -5.63 -16.65 -22.88
N ASP A 169 -5.71 -15.58 -23.67
CA ASP A 169 -4.65 -14.60 -23.77
C ASP A 169 -5.24 -13.20 -23.84
N LEU A 170 -4.44 -12.19 -23.54
CA LEU A 170 -4.87 -10.79 -23.56
C LEU A 170 -5.01 -10.31 -25.01
N THR A 171 -6.20 -9.79 -25.34
CA THR A 171 -6.50 -9.25 -26.69
C THR A 171 -6.67 -7.74 -26.71
N LEU A 172 -6.85 -7.14 -25.53
CA LEU A 172 -6.98 -5.69 -25.34
C LEU A 172 -6.49 -5.31 -23.95
N ALA A 173 -5.75 -4.21 -23.84
CA ALA A 173 -5.52 -3.46 -22.60
C ALA A 173 -5.66 -1.97 -22.86
N VAL A 174 -6.31 -1.23 -21.94
CA VAL A 174 -6.45 0.23 -22.01
C VAL A 174 -5.84 0.83 -20.76
N LEU A 175 -4.86 1.69 -20.99
CA LEU A 175 -4.10 2.38 -19.96
C LEU A 175 -4.42 3.88 -20.02
N GLU A 176 -4.81 4.46 -18.90
CA GLU A 176 -4.95 5.90 -18.75
C GLU A 176 -3.60 6.53 -18.43
N GLU A 177 -3.21 7.54 -19.17
CA GLU A 177 -1.96 8.27 -19.00
C GLU A 177 -2.21 9.77 -18.86
N GLN A 178 -1.40 10.43 -18.05
CA GLN A 178 -1.37 11.89 -17.95
C GLN A 178 -0.18 12.40 -18.76
N ARG A 179 -0.43 13.20 -19.79
CA ARG A 179 0.60 13.85 -20.59
C ARG A 179 0.66 15.33 -20.27
N ALA A 180 1.86 15.90 -20.31
CA ALA A 180 2.02 17.35 -20.25
C ALA A 180 1.33 18.00 -21.44
N LYS A 181 0.48 18.99 -21.16
CA LYS A 181 -0.19 19.77 -22.19
C LYS A 181 0.70 20.95 -22.59
N ASP A 182 0.92 21.11 -23.88
CA ASP A 182 1.63 22.30 -24.38
C ASP A 182 0.73 23.54 -24.24
N THR A 183 1.03 24.39 -23.27
CA THR A 183 0.30 25.65 -23.01
C THR A 183 1.02 26.86 -23.60
N GLY A 184 2.23 26.67 -24.16
CA GLY A 184 3.10 27.77 -24.58
C GLY A 184 3.77 28.54 -23.42
N ASP A 185 3.52 28.15 -22.17
CA ASP A 185 4.14 28.67 -20.95
C ASP A 185 5.00 27.56 -20.31
N GLU A 186 6.32 27.76 -20.28
CA GLU A 186 7.28 26.77 -19.74
C GLU A 186 7.12 26.50 -18.24
N PHE A 187 6.43 27.36 -17.50
CA PHE A 187 6.16 27.21 -16.07
C PHE A 187 4.79 26.64 -15.77
N ALA A 188 3.95 26.41 -16.77
CA ALA A 188 2.64 25.80 -16.59
C ALA A 188 2.76 24.26 -16.47
N HIS A 189 2.08 23.67 -15.50
CA HIS A 189 2.06 22.22 -15.25
C HIS A 189 0.66 21.64 -15.54
N GLU A 190 0.04 22.08 -16.65
CA GLU A 190 -1.21 21.49 -17.09
C GLU A 190 -0.98 20.10 -17.69
N THR A 191 -1.88 19.17 -17.40
CA THR A 191 -1.88 17.83 -17.98
C THR A 191 -3.17 17.57 -18.74
N GLU A 192 -3.09 16.70 -19.72
CA GLU A 192 -4.24 16.12 -20.42
C GLU A 192 -4.26 14.62 -20.25
N THR A 193 -5.46 14.06 -20.14
CA THR A 193 -5.66 12.62 -20.05
C THR A 193 -5.71 12.02 -21.45
N VAL A 194 -4.89 11.01 -21.69
CA VAL A 194 -4.91 10.21 -22.91
C VAL A 194 -5.02 8.73 -22.57
N TYR A 195 -5.49 7.94 -23.52
CA TYR A 195 -5.70 6.52 -23.36
C TYR A 195 -4.80 5.76 -24.32
N ARG A 196 -3.86 5.01 -23.76
CA ARG A 196 -3.01 4.10 -24.50
C ARG A 196 -3.71 2.77 -24.64
N VAL A 197 -4.09 2.41 -25.84
CA VAL A 197 -4.80 1.18 -26.17
C VAL A 197 -3.84 0.20 -26.82
N LEU A 198 -3.60 -0.92 -26.15
CA LEU A 198 -2.80 -2.03 -26.62
C LEU A 198 -3.75 -3.12 -27.11
N ASP A 199 -3.72 -3.48 -28.39
CA ASP A 199 -4.60 -4.51 -28.93
C ASP A 199 -3.91 -5.39 -29.99
N LEU A 200 -4.61 -6.44 -30.40
CA LEU A 200 -4.22 -7.27 -31.52
C LEU A 200 -5.14 -6.96 -32.69
N PHE A 201 -4.57 -6.36 -33.75
CA PHE A 201 -5.27 -6.09 -34.99
C PHE A 201 -4.78 -7.05 -36.07
N ASP A 202 -5.65 -7.87 -36.57
CA ASP A 202 -5.31 -8.93 -37.56
C ASP A 202 -4.17 -9.84 -37.05
N GLY A 203 -4.21 -10.19 -35.74
CA GLY A 203 -3.19 -11.01 -35.09
C GLY A 203 -1.83 -10.32 -34.87
N LYS A 204 -1.75 -8.98 -35.00
CA LYS A 204 -0.53 -8.22 -34.83
C LYS A 204 -0.68 -7.19 -33.73
N TYR A 205 0.33 -7.04 -32.89
CA TYR A 205 0.37 -6.05 -31.83
C TYR A 205 0.31 -4.63 -32.40
N ARG A 206 -0.65 -3.87 -31.88
CA ARG A 206 -0.88 -2.47 -32.24
C ARG A 206 -1.02 -1.61 -30.99
N VAL A 207 -0.43 -0.42 -31.05
CA VAL A 207 -0.56 0.63 -30.04
C VAL A 207 -1.33 1.80 -30.63
N ARG A 208 -2.36 2.26 -29.93
CA ARG A 208 -3.11 3.47 -30.29
C ARG A 208 -3.14 4.40 -29.10
N VAL A 209 -2.96 5.68 -29.33
CA VAL A 209 -3.19 6.72 -28.33
C VAL A 209 -4.44 7.48 -28.72
N MET A 210 -5.38 7.57 -27.80
CA MET A 210 -6.69 8.19 -28.00
C MET A 210 -6.93 9.27 -26.95
N SER A 211 -7.66 10.33 -27.34
CA SER A 211 -8.13 11.34 -26.40
C SER A 211 -9.31 10.82 -25.56
N ASP A 212 -9.71 11.56 -24.54
CA ASP A 212 -10.90 11.33 -23.73
C ASP A 212 -12.21 11.33 -24.56
N SER A 213 -12.25 12.12 -25.63
CA SER A 213 -13.36 12.13 -26.59
C SER A 213 -13.39 10.93 -27.53
N GLY A 214 -12.35 10.07 -27.49
CA GLY A 214 -12.21 8.91 -28.36
C GLY A 214 -11.60 9.22 -29.73
N ALA A 215 -11.02 10.40 -29.93
CA ALA A 215 -10.29 10.71 -31.16
C ALA A 215 -8.93 10.00 -31.16
N LEU A 216 -8.57 9.42 -32.31
CA LEU A 216 -7.27 8.79 -32.50
C LEU A 216 -6.19 9.90 -32.65
N LEU A 217 -5.21 9.90 -31.76
CA LEU A 217 -4.08 10.82 -31.79
C LEU A 217 -2.88 10.20 -32.47
N GLU A 218 -2.54 8.97 -32.11
CA GLU A 218 -1.39 8.22 -32.63
C GLU A 218 -1.78 6.77 -32.87
N GLU A 219 -1.19 6.14 -33.88
CA GLU A 219 -1.30 4.71 -34.15
C GLU A 219 0.03 4.16 -34.64
N SER A 220 0.48 3.07 -34.07
CA SER A 220 1.67 2.37 -34.47
C SER A 220 1.50 0.86 -34.36
N PHE A 221 2.16 0.13 -35.29
CA PHE A 221 2.36 -1.32 -35.19
C PHE A 221 3.78 -1.53 -34.68
N ALA A 222 3.88 -1.89 -33.42
CA ALA A 222 5.16 -2.11 -32.75
C ALA A 222 5.55 -3.60 -32.81
N GLY A 223 6.81 -3.87 -32.50
CA GLY A 223 7.27 -5.24 -32.37
C GLY A 223 7.66 -5.94 -33.67
N TYR A 224 8.05 -5.17 -34.71
CA TYR A 224 8.63 -5.78 -35.93
C TYR A 224 10.08 -6.18 -35.69
N THR A 225 10.31 -7.50 -35.66
CA THR A 225 11.66 -8.08 -35.62
C THR A 225 11.82 -9.04 -36.80
N GLN A 226 12.85 -8.85 -37.62
CA GLN A 226 13.13 -9.71 -38.77
C GLN A 226 11.91 -9.90 -39.70
N ASP A 227 11.16 -8.80 -39.97
CA ASP A 227 9.92 -8.80 -40.76
C ASP A 227 8.72 -9.53 -40.13
N LYS A 228 8.82 -9.92 -38.86
CA LYS A 228 7.73 -10.55 -38.11
C LYS A 228 7.20 -9.58 -37.05
N ALA A 229 5.89 -9.33 -37.05
CA ALA A 229 5.21 -8.58 -35.99
C ALA A 229 5.03 -9.45 -34.75
N LEU A 230 4.99 -8.83 -33.55
CA LEU A 230 4.54 -9.52 -32.33
C LEU A 230 3.08 -9.95 -32.49
N ASP A 231 2.78 -11.17 -32.09
CA ASP A 231 1.45 -11.78 -32.09
C ASP A 231 0.80 -11.82 -30.68
N PHE A 232 1.39 -11.13 -29.72
CA PHE A 232 0.89 -10.94 -28.34
C PHE A 232 1.09 -9.51 -27.87
N ILE A 233 0.37 -9.11 -26.82
CA ILE A 233 0.52 -7.81 -26.16
C ILE A 233 1.60 -7.92 -25.08
N PRO A 234 2.72 -7.14 -25.14
CA PRO A 234 3.84 -7.27 -24.19
C PRO A 234 3.54 -6.55 -22.86
N ILE A 235 2.47 -6.99 -22.18
CA ILE A 235 2.05 -6.49 -20.86
C ILE A 235 1.87 -7.68 -19.93
N ILE A 236 2.26 -7.50 -18.66
CA ILE A 236 1.98 -8.45 -17.58
C ILE A 236 1.47 -7.68 -16.37
N PHE A 237 0.57 -8.27 -15.62
CA PHE A 237 0.00 -7.66 -14.42
C PHE A 237 0.59 -8.35 -13.19
N ALA A 238 1.60 -7.74 -12.57
CA ALA A 238 2.16 -8.26 -11.32
C ALA A 238 1.17 -8.06 -10.18
N GLY A 239 0.52 -9.13 -9.73
CA GLY A 239 -0.43 -9.12 -8.62
C GLY A 239 0.23 -9.41 -7.27
N SER A 240 -0.58 -9.61 -6.23
CA SER A 240 -0.11 -10.07 -4.92
C SER A 240 0.02 -11.58 -4.83
N THR A 241 -0.69 -12.33 -5.67
CA THR A 241 -0.72 -13.80 -5.69
C THR A 241 -0.37 -14.39 -7.04
N ASP A 242 -0.79 -13.76 -8.13
CA ASP A 242 -0.52 -14.22 -9.50
C ASP A 242 -0.29 -13.04 -10.46
N SER A 243 -0.05 -13.34 -11.73
CA SER A 243 0.23 -12.34 -12.76
C SER A 243 -0.93 -12.18 -13.76
N SER A 244 -2.16 -12.43 -13.32
CA SER A 244 -3.35 -12.30 -14.16
C SER A 244 -3.82 -10.85 -14.32
N PRO A 245 -4.59 -10.52 -15.38
CA PRO A 245 -5.16 -9.18 -15.54
C PRO A 245 -6.16 -8.81 -14.44
N LYS A 246 -6.74 -9.79 -13.76
CA LYS A 246 -7.67 -9.58 -12.67
C LYS A 246 -6.95 -8.97 -11.46
N PRO A 247 -7.50 -7.89 -10.85
CA PRO A 247 -6.93 -7.36 -9.61
C PRO A 247 -7.01 -8.39 -8.48
N ASP A 248 -5.92 -8.55 -7.76
CA ASP A 248 -5.81 -9.39 -6.58
C ASP A 248 -6.31 -8.71 -5.30
N GLU A 249 -6.38 -9.49 -4.22
CA GLU A 249 -6.63 -8.94 -2.89
C GLU A 249 -5.51 -8.00 -2.45
N LEU A 250 -5.88 -6.98 -1.69
CA LEU A 250 -4.93 -6.01 -1.15
C LEU A 250 -4.45 -6.47 0.24
N PRO A 251 -3.18 -6.86 0.40
CA PRO A 251 -2.67 -7.40 1.67
C PRO A 251 -2.86 -6.47 2.87
N LEU A 252 -2.79 -5.15 2.66
CA LEU A 252 -2.88 -4.14 3.71
C LEU A 252 -4.30 -3.57 3.93
N LEU A 253 -5.32 -4.05 3.20
CA LEU A 253 -6.68 -3.49 3.25
C LEU A 253 -7.33 -3.63 4.63
N SER A 254 -7.19 -4.77 5.27
CA SER A 254 -7.76 -5.00 6.61
C SER A 254 -7.20 -4.04 7.65
N MET A 255 -5.90 -3.75 7.55
CA MET A 255 -5.22 -2.78 8.39
C MET A 255 -5.70 -1.35 8.13
N ALA A 256 -5.89 -0.97 6.85
CA ALA A 256 -6.43 0.34 6.48
C ALA A 256 -7.84 0.54 7.07
N LYS A 257 -8.71 -0.46 6.98
CA LYS A 257 -10.04 -0.43 7.57
C LYS A 257 -9.99 -0.26 9.10
N SER A 258 -9.09 -0.98 9.77
CA SER A 258 -8.91 -0.83 11.23
C SER A 258 -8.37 0.54 11.61
N ALA A 259 -7.43 1.10 10.84
CA ALA A 259 -6.90 2.45 11.07
C ALA A 259 -7.96 3.54 10.89
N LEU A 260 -8.80 3.44 9.85
CA LEU A 260 -9.91 4.37 9.62
C LEU A 260 -10.98 4.26 10.71
N LYS A 261 -11.27 3.03 11.19
CA LYS A 261 -12.21 2.85 12.30
C LYS A 261 -11.66 3.42 13.61
N TYR A 262 -10.37 3.23 13.87
CA TYR A 262 -9.68 3.87 15.00
C TYR A 262 -9.77 5.40 14.91
N TYR A 263 -9.55 5.99 13.73
CA TYR A 263 -9.67 7.42 13.49
C TYR A 263 -11.05 7.96 13.86
N GLN A 264 -12.14 7.28 13.45
CA GLN A 264 -13.51 7.63 13.81
C GLN A 264 -13.73 7.58 15.33
N LEU A 265 -13.30 6.50 15.97
CA LEU A 265 -13.42 6.32 17.43
C LEU A 265 -12.60 7.35 18.21
N SER A 266 -11.41 7.71 17.71
CA SER A 266 -10.56 8.72 18.34
C SER A 266 -11.21 10.11 18.33
N ALA A 267 -11.94 10.46 17.27
CA ALA A 267 -12.69 11.70 17.21
C ALA A 267 -13.76 11.77 18.30
N ASP A 268 -14.52 10.69 18.50
CA ASP A 268 -15.52 10.60 19.56
C ASP A 268 -14.87 10.61 20.94
N TYR A 269 -13.79 9.85 21.13
CA TYR A 269 -13.04 9.77 22.37
C TYR A 269 -12.50 11.11 22.83
N TYR A 270 -11.69 11.78 22.01
CA TYR A 270 -11.08 13.06 22.39
C TYR A 270 -12.10 14.20 22.48
N THR A 271 -13.19 14.14 21.72
CA THR A 271 -14.28 15.10 21.87
C THR A 271 -15.02 14.89 23.18
N SER A 272 -15.29 13.64 23.56
CA SER A 272 -15.89 13.32 24.85
C SER A 272 -15.00 13.76 26.01
N LEU A 273 -13.69 13.48 25.94
CA LEU A 273 -12.73 13.97 26.94
C LEU A 273 -12.71 15.50 27.03
N HIS A 274 -12.73 16.19 25.89
CA HIS A 274 -12.73 17.64 25.83
C HIS A 274 -13.95 18.25 26.56
N TYR A 275 -15.13 17.66 26.37
CA TYR A 275 -16.33 18.14 27.05
C TYR A 275 -16.40 17.74 28.52
N THR A 276 -15.88 16.59 28.90
CA THR A 276 -15.91 16.11 30.29
C THR A 276 -14.81 16.69 31.15
N ALA A 277 -13.69 17.14 30.56
CA ALA A 277 -12.60 17.78 31.29
C ALA A 277 -12.97 19.17 31.87
N ASN A 278 -14.05 19.77 31.37
CA ASN A 278 -14.54 21.06 31.85
C ASN A 278 -15.94 20.87 32.52
N PRO A 279 -15.99 20.67 33.85
CA PRO A 279 -17.27 20.54 34.54
C PRO A 279 -18.16 21.77 34.29
N GLN A 280 -19.41 21.52 33.94
CA GLN A 280 -20.38 22.58 33.69
C GLN A 280 -21.01 23.00 35.02
N PRO A 281 -20.85 24.25 35.44
CA PRO A 281 -21.56 24.77 36.60
C PRO A 281 -23.06 24.88 36.27
N VAL A 282 -23.90 24.29 37.10
CA VAL A 282 -25.35 24.40 37.00
C VAL A 282 -25.87 25.15 38.21
N VAL A 283 -26.57 26.24 37.97
CA VAL A 283 -27.20 27.06 39.00
C VAL A 283 -28.71 26.90 38.91
N ILE A 284 -29.33 26.49 40.03
CA ILE A 284 -30.78 26.26 40.12
C ILE A 284 -31.37 27.32 41.05
N GLY A 285 -32.45 28.01 40.63
CA GLY A 285 -33.20 28.94 41.46
C GLY A 285 -32.73 30.41 41.35
N LEU A 286 -32.15 30.80 40.19
CA LEU A 286 -31.86 32.21 39.88
C LEU A 286 -33.16 32.95 39.63
N PRO A 287 -33.34 34.17 40.20
CA PRO A 287 -34.45 35.07 39.82
C PRO A 287 -34.32 35.52 38.34
N ASP A 288 -35.46 35.73 37.67
CA ASP A 288 -35.54 36.10 36.25
C ASP A 288 -34.83 37.39 35.86
N ASP A 289 -34.45 38.21 36.84
CA ASP A 289 -33.80 39.51 36.67
C ASP A 289 -32.27 39.49 36.88
N GLN A 290 -31.69 38.30 37.09
CA GLN A 290 -30.24 38.16 37.35
C GLN A 290 -29.54 37.34 36.25
N ASP A 291 -28.71 38.00 35.48
CA ASP A 291 -27.78 37.36 34.54
C ASP A 291 -26.50 36.90 35.26
N LEU A 292 -26.25 35.59 35.24
CA LEU A 292 -25.00 35.04 35.75
C LEU A 292 -23.93 35.07 34.66
N ARG A 293 -23.03 36.00 34.73
CA ARG A 293 -21.83 36.04 33.87
C ARG A 293 -20.75 35.13 34.48
N VAL A 294 -20.75 33.87 34.11
CA VAL A 294 -19.67 32.94 34.44
C VAL A 294 -18.57 33.06 33.40
N THR A 295 -17.47 33.71 33.77
CA THR A 295 -16.28 33.81 32.92
C THR A 295 -15.12 33.10 33.62
N GLY A 296 -14.85 31.86 33.22
CA GLY A 296 -13.68 31.11 33.64
C GLY A 296 -13.78 30.36 34.98
N PRO A 297 -12.82 29.46 35.24
CA PRO A 297 -12.86 28.49 36.38
C PRO A 297 -12.68 29.11 37.77
N GLN A 298 -12.42 30.43 37.85
CA GLN A 298 -12.24 31.16 39.13
C GLN A 298 -13.34 32.20 39.41
N ALA A 299 -14.44 32.18 38.66
CA ALA A 299 -15.54 33.11 38.89
C ALA A 299 -16.30 32.74 40.19
N ALA A 300 -16.42 33.69 41.10
CA ALA A 300 -17.27 33.55 42.29
C ALA A 300 -18.75 33.69 41.88
N TRP A 301 -19.58 32.73 42.29
CA TRP A 301 -21.02 32.76 41.99
C TRP A 301 -21.79 33.42 43.14
N CYS A 302 -22.63 34.35 42.80
CA CYS A 302 -23.58 34.92 43.75
C CYS A 302 -24.90 34.15 43.59
N LEU A 303 -25.29 33.43 44.61
CA LEU A 303 -26.55 32.65 44.62
C LEU A 303 -27.57 33.45 45.43
N PRO A 304 -28.85 33.49 45.02
CA PRO A 304 -29.93 33.97 45.86
C PRO A 304 -30.18 33.04 47.04
N GLU A 305 -30.82 33.55 48.09
CA GLU A 305 -31.16 32.76 49.27
C GLU A 305 -32.01 31.51 48.87
N GLY A 306 -31.50 30.33 49.16
CA GLY A 306 -32.12 29.06 48.76
C GLY A 306 -31.67 28.52 47.39
N GLY A 307 -30.83 29.25 46.63
CA GLY A 307 -30.24 28.76 45.37
C GLY A 307 -29.25 27.61 45.59
N LYS A 308 -29.18 26.71 44.65
CA LYS A 308 -28.22 25.59 44.64
C LYS A 308 -27.30 25.73 43.41
N ALA A 309 -26.03 25.45 43.61
CA ALA A 309 -25.08 25.27 42.52
C ALA A 309 -24.44 23.89 42.61
N GLU A 310 -24.41 23.20 41.51
CA GLU A 310 -23.82 21.87 41.41
C GLU A 310 -22.96 21.79 40.16
N TYR A 311 -21.89 21.04 40.22
CA TYR A 311 -21.19 20.64 38.99
C TYR A 311 -21.85 19.40 38.43
N MET A 312 -22.35 19.46 37.22
CA MET A 312 -22.80 18.28 36.50
C MET A 312 -21.58 17.59 35.90
N GLU A 313 -21.15 16.53 36.54
CA GLU A 313 -20.08 15.70 36.04
C GLU A 313 -20.65 14.56 35.20
N PHE A 314 -20.02 14.31 34.05
CA PHE A 314 -20.31 13.15 33.22
C PHE A 314 -19.69 11.91 33.86
N SER A 315 -20.46 10.85 34.08
CA SER A 315 -19.99 9.62 34.78
C SER A 315 -18.87 8.86 34.07
N GLY A 316 -18.54 9.24 32.82
CA GLY A 316 -17.40 8.73 32.07
C GLY A 316 -17.52 7.27 31.58
N SER A 317 -18.58 6.56 31.96
CA SER A 317 -18.71 5.11 31.63
C SER A 317 -18.71 4.82 30.12
N GLY A 318 -19.21 5.73 29.29
CA GLY A 318 -19.16 5.61 27.82
C GLY A 318 -17.76 5.82 27.24
N ILE A 319 -16.91 6.60 27.91
CA ILE A 319 -15.54 6.90 27.43
C ILE A 319 -14.68 5.64 27.48
N GLY A 320 -14.76 4.85 28.56
CA GLY A 320 -14.07 3.56 28.66
C GLY A 320 -14.46 2.56 27.57
N ALA A 321 -15.74 2.52 27.20
CA ALA A 321 -16.20 1.65 26.10
C ALA A 321 -15.61 2.07 24.74
N ILE A 322 -15.44 3.38 24.49
CA ILE A 322 -14.78 3.87 23.26
C ILE A 322 -13.29 3.51 23.29
N GLU A 323 -12.62 3.66 24.43
CA GLU A 323 -11.20 3.28 24.59
C GLU A 323 -11.00 1.78 24.36
N ASP A 324 -11.86 0.92 24.90
CA ASP A 324 -11.85 -0.52 24.64
C ASP A 324 -12.05 -0.84 23.16
N ALA A 325 -12.95 -0.14 22.47
CA ALA A 325 -13.16 -0.29 21.04
C ALA A 325 -11.93 0.18 20.22
N MET A 326 -11.26 1.26 20.62
CA MET A 326 -10.01 1.70 20.00
C MET A 326 -8.89 0.66 20.18
N ASN A 327 -8.77 0.09 21.37
CA ASN A 327 -7.81 -0.98 21.64
C ASN A 327 -8.12 -2.25 20.84
N ALA A 328 -9.39 -2.59 20.64
CA ALA A 328 -9.80 -3.69 19.77
C ALA A 328 -9.38 -3.46 18.31
N GLN A 329 -9.51 -2.24 17.77
CA GLN A 329 -9.03 -1.91 16.42
C GLN A 329 -7.50 -1.97 16.31
N ARG A 330 -6.79 -1.54 17.35
CA ARG A 330 -5.33 -1.68 17.41
C ARG A 330 -4.92 -3.16 17.36
N ASN A 331 -5.58 -4.01 18.14
CA ASN A 331 -5.31 -5.45 18.15
C ASN A 331 -5.65 -6.09 16.80
N ALA A 332 -6.81 -5.77 16.21
CA ALA A 332 -7.19 -6.25 14.88
C ALA A 332 -6.17 -5.84 13.79
N SER A 333 -5.66 -4.60 13.84
CA SER A 333 -4.59 -4.15 12.96
C SER A 333 -3.30 -4.94 13.16
N GLN A 334 -2.97 -5.28 14.41
CA GLN A 334 -1.81 -6.12 14.73
C GLN A 334 -2.00 -7.57 14.23
N GLU A 335 -3.19 -8.14 14.38
CA GLU A 335 -3.52 -9.47 13.87
C GLU A 335 -3.48 -9.53 12.34
N ALA A 336 -3.88 -8.44 11.67
CA ALA A 336 -3.82 -8.33 10.21
C ALA A 336 -2.38 -8.20 9.64
N GLY A 337 -1.37 -8.41 10.45
CA GLY A 337 0.02 -8.44 9.97
C GLY A 337 0.86 -7.19 10.24
N ALA A 338 0.32 -6.20 11.00
CA ALA A 338 1.01 -4.94 11.29
C ALA A 338 2.14 -5.03 12.33
N LYS A 339 2.47 -6.20 12.83
CA LYS A 339 3.32 -6.38 14.02
C LYS A 339 4.82 -6.19 13.86
N VAL A 340 5.28 -5.61 12.80
CA VAL A 340 6.70 -5.25 12.72
C VAL A 340 7.06 -4.08 13.66
N VAL A 341 6.05 -3.42 14.27
CA VAL A 341 6.24 -2.12 14.95
C VAL A 341 6.05 -2.15 16.47
N THR A 342 5.50 -3.19 17.09
CA THR A 342 5.28 -3.16 18.56
C THR A 342 6.14 -4.15 19.33
N THR A 343 7.22 -3.63 19.88
CA THR A 343 7.94 -4.20 21.02
C THR A 343 7.18 -3.87 22.33
N GLY A 344 6.20 -4.66 22.73
CA GLY A 344 5.55 -4.25 23.97
C GLY A 344 4.46 -5.11 24.61
N ALA A 345 4.15 -6.30 24.13
CA ALA A 345 3.29 -7.21 24.87
C ALA A 345 3.98 -8.57 25.06
N ALA A 346 3.94 -9.10 26.28
CA ALA A 346 4.46 -10.41 26.61
C ALA A 346 3.61 -11.48 25.92
N GLU A 347 4.03 -11.91 24.73
CA GLU A 347 3.44 -13.02 23.99
C GLU A 347 4.30 -14.28 24.11
N SER A 348 3.65 -15.45 24.05
CA SER A 348 4.40 -16.71 23.99
C SER A 348 5.21 -16.76 22.68
N GLY A 349 6.45 -17.26 22.76
CA GLY A 349 7.35 -17.36 21.60
C GLY A 349 6.73 -18.09 20.38
N THR A 350 5.89 -19.10 20.62
CA THR A 350 5.18 -19.86 19.57
C THR A 350 4.11 -19.05 18.85
N ALA A 351 3.35 -18.19 19.54
CA ALA A 351 2.35 -17.32 18.92
C ALA A 351 2.99 -16.22 18.07
N ARG A 352 4.16 -15.73 18.50
CA ARG A 352 4.98 -14.77 17.76
C ARG A 352 5.55 -15.38 16.47
N LEU A 353 6.08 -16.60 16.53
CA LEU A 353 6.61 -17.32 15.36
C LEU A 353 5.51 -17.66 14.35
N ALA A 354 4.32 -18.10 14.80
CA ALA A 354 3.21 -18.39 13.90
C ALA A 354 2.75 -17.12 13.13
N ARG A 355 2.64 -15.98 13.81
CA ARG A 355 2.27 -14.72 13.17
C ARG A 355 3.35 -14.17 12.22
N GLN A 356 4.61 -14.32 12.57
CA GLN A 356 5.71 -13.98 11.66
C GLN A 356 5.68 -14.85 10.40
N ALA A 357 5.36 -16.15 10.54
CA ALA A 357 5.24 -17.06 9.40
C ALA A 357 4.11 -16.65 8.45
N ASP A 358 2.94 -16.24 8.96
CA ASP A 358 1.81 -15.77 8.13
C ASP A 358 2.12 -14.46 7.39
N GLN A 359 2.79 -13.51 8.04
CA GLN A 359 3.23 -12.27 7.40
C GLN A 359 4.27 -12.53 6.32
N HIS A 360 5.21 -13.42 6.61
CA HIS A 360 6.20 -13.82 5.63
C HIS A 360 5.58 -14.54 4.45
N SER A 361 4.46 -15.26 4.62
CA SER A 361 3.80 -15.95 3.51
C SER A 361 3.21 -14.97 2.50
N SER A 362 2.52 -13.91 2.94
CA SER A 362 1.99 -12.87 2.04
C SER A 362 3.09 -12.05 1.38
N LEU A 363 4.09 -11.60 2.15
CA LEU A 363 5.24 -10.89 1.60
C LEU A 363 6.05 -11.77 0.63
N TYR A 364 6.21 -13.05 0.97
CA TYR A 364 6.88 -14.03 0.11
C TYR A 364 6.17 -14.16 -1.23
N SER A 365 4.84 -14.34 -1.22
CA SER A 365 4.03 -14.42 -2.44
C SER A 365 4.20 -13.19 -3.32
N VAL A 366 4.06 -11.98 -2.75
CA VAL A 366 4.22 -10.71 -3.49
C VAL A 366 5.63 -10.60 -4.10
N VAL A 367 6.68 -10.96 -3.34
CA VAL A 367 8.07 -10.91 -3.82
C VAL A 367 8.30 -11.88 -4.98
N MET A 368 7.79 -13.11 -4.87
CA MET A 368 7.92 -14.11 -5.93
C MET A 368 7.17 -13.68 -7.19
N THR A 369 5.91 -13.28 -7.05
CA THR A 369 5.10 -12.80 -8.19
C THR A 369 5.73 -11.57 -8.86
N ALA A 370 6.30 -10.64 -8.07
CA ALA A 370 7.02 -9.50 -8.62
C ALA A 370 8.25 -9.91 -9.42
N ALA A 371 9.03 -10.86 -8.90
CA ALA A 371 10.23 -11.36 -9.60
C ALA A 371 9.85 -12.08 -10.91
N GLU A 372 8.87 -12.98 -10.86
CA GLU A 372 8.37 -13.69 -12.04
C GLU A 372 7.79 -12.74 -13.10
N SER A 373 7.06 -11.70 -12.66
CA SER A 373 6.50 -10.70 -13.58
C SER A 373 7.57 -9.85 -14.25
N ILE A 374 8.63 -9.48 -13.54
CA ILE A 374 9.78 -8.77 -14.12
C ILE A 374 10.54 -9.67 -15.09
N GLU A 375 10.77 -10.92 -14.72
CA GLU A 375 11.39 -11.89 -15.63
C GLU A 375 10.58 -12.01 -16.93
N GLN A 376 9.25 -12.12 -16.82
CA GLN A 376 8.38 -12.21 -17.98
C GLN A 376 8.41 -10.92 -18.83
N ALA A 377 8.44 -9.74 -18.21
CA ALA A 377 8.60 -8.48 -18.94
C ALA A 377 9.93 -8.41 -19.70
N MET A 378 11.02 -8.91 -19.10
CA MET A 378 12.32 -9.02 -19.79
C MET A 378 12.29 -10.09 -20.91
N LYS A 379 11.56 -11.18 -20.72
CA LYS A 379 11.35 -12.19 -21.79
C LYS A 379 10.58 -11.60 -22.98
N PHE A 380 9.62 -10.70 -22.74
CA PHE A 380 8.98 -9.97 -23.83
C PHE A 380 9.99 -9.13 -24.64
N ALA A 381 10.92 -8.44 -23.97
CA ALA A 381 12.00 -7.71 -24.63
C ALA A 381 12.91 -8.65 -25.45
N ALA A 382 13.25 -9.82 -24.91
CA ALA A 382 14.06 -10.82 -25.61
C ALA A 382 13.37 -11.33 -26.88
N VAL A 383 12.09 -11.76 -26.77
CA VAL A 383 11.29 -12.19 -27.94
C VAL A 383 11.19 -11.07 -28.97
N TRP A 384 10.95 -9.84 -28.55
CA TRP A 384 10.88 -8.67 -29.43
C TRP A 384 12.23 -8.37 -30.11
N ALA A 385 13.35 -8.60 -29.41
CA ALA A 385 14.70 -8.48 -29.99
C ALA A 385 15.11 -9.69 -30.86
N GLY A 386 14.27 -10.73 -30.98
CA GLY A 386 14.61 -11.99 -31.68
C GLY A 386 15.64 -12.84 -30.96
N ILE A 387 15.71 -12.72 -29.63
CA ILE A 387 16.61 -13.46 -28.73
C ILE A 387 15.81 -14.56 -28.04
N ASP A 388 16.47 -15.65 -27.69
CA ASP A 388 15.87 -16.74 -26.94
C ASP A 388 15.42 -16.25 -25.54
N PRO A 389 14.11 -16.27 -25.18
CA PRO A 389 13.62 -15.82 -23.89
C PRO A 389 14.15 -16.66 -22.73
N ASP A 390 14.57 -17.91 -22.94
CA ASP A 390 15.13 -18.76 -21.88
C ASP A 390 16.53 -18.31 -21.44
N SER A 391 17.16 -17.40 -22.20
CA SER A 391 18.42 -16.75 -21.83
C SER A 391 18.26 -15.64 -20.78
N VAL A 392 17.03 -15.29 -20.42
CA VAL A 392 16.70 -14.25 -19.43
C VAL A 392 16.28 -14.91 -18.12
N GLN A 393 16.90 -14.46 -17.01
CA GLN A 393 16.51 -14.88 -15.65
C GLN A 393 16.52 -13.69 -14.72
N PHE A 394 15.48 -13.58 -13.92
CA PHE A 394 15.37 -12.66 -12.80
C PHE A 394 14.81 -13.40 -11.60
N THR A 395 15.66 -13.82 -10.69
CA THR A 395 15.26 -14.64 -9.55
C THR A 395 15.64 -13.97 -8.24
N VAL A 396 14.78 -14.12 -7.24
CA VAL A 396 14.98 -13.62 -5.89
C VAL A 396 14.79 -14.77 -4.91
N GLU A 397 15.68 -14.93 -3.95
CA GLU A 397 15.50 -15.82 -2.83
C GLU A 397 15.04 -15.03 -1.60
N PRO A 398 13.74 -15.02 -1.26
CA PRO A 398 13.25 -14.28 -0.11
C PRO A 398 13.59 -14.99 1.19
N LYS A 399 14.72 -14.62 1.79
CA LYS A 399 15.14 -15.06 3.13
C LYS A 399 14.87 -13.92 4.11
N PHE A 400 13.66 -13.88 4.69
CA PHE A 400 13.25 -12.83 5.63
C PHE A 400 13.60 -13.12 7.08
N THR A 401 13.87 -14.36 7.43
CA THR A 401 14.46 -14.74 8.71
C THR A 401 15.97 -14.73 8.58
N GLN A 402 16.66 -13.88 9.32
CA GLN A 402 17.95 -14.28 9.80
C GLN A 402 17.66 -15.51 10.66
N ASN A 403 18.08 -16.68 10.23
CA ASN A 403 18.19 -17.80 11.12
C ASN A 403 19.15 -17.34 12.24
N GLU A 404 18.58 -16.84 13.35
CA GLU A 404 19.34 -16.85 14.59
C GLU A 404 19.66 -18.34 14.78
N VAL A 405 20.92 -18.68 14.51
CA VAL A 405 21.39 -20.05 14.76
C VAL A 405 21.04 -20.31 16.21
N ASP A 406 20.10 -21.22 16.45
CA ASP A 406 19.73 -21.60 17.79
C ASP A 406 21.04 -22.02 18.51
N ALA A 407 21.41 -21.27 19.54
CA ALA A 407 22.65 -21.51 20.28
C ALA A 407 22.73 -22.96 20.79
N GLN A 408 21.55 -23.59 21.03
CA GLN A 408 21.48 -25.00 21.40
C GLN A 408 21.78 -25.90 20.20
N LEU A 409 21.23 -25.61 19.01
CA LEU A 409 21.50 -26.34 17.78
C LEU A 409 22.99 -26.21 17.40
N LEU A 410 23.54 -25.00 17.47
CA LEU A 410 24.96 -24.77 17.22
C LEU A 410 25.83 -25.60 18.16
N THR A 411 25.48 -25.63 19.46
CA THR A 411 26.22 -26.43 20.47
C THR A 411 26.11 -27.93 20.17
N VAL A 412 24.93 -28.42 19.78
CA VAL A 412 24.72 -29.84 19.43
C VAL A 412 25.52 -30.23 18.19
N VAL A 413 25.50 -29.41 17.14
CA VAL A 413 26.26 -29.65 15.91
C VAL A 413 27.76 -29.57 16.18
N GLN A 414 28.21 -28.57 16.95
CA GLN A 414 29.60 -28.45 17.34
C GLN A 414 30.10 -29.68 18.12
N ASN A 415 29.32 -30.17 19.08
CA ASN A 415 29.65 -31.38 19.84
C ASN A 415 29.65 -32.61 18.94
N GLY A 416 28.73 -32.76 18.01
CA GLY A 416 28.70 -33.87 17.04
C GLY A 416 29.88 -33.87 16.08
N VAL A 417 30.34 -32.67 15.66
CA VAL A 417 31.58 -32.53 14.87
C VAL A 417 32.82 -32.84 15.70
N MET A 418 32.88 -32.40 16.96
CA MET A 418 33.99 -32.71 17.87
C MET A 418 34.06 -34.21 18.23
N ALA A 419 32.91 -34.86 18.35
CA ALA A 419 32.81 -36.32 18.57
C ALA A 419 33.13 -37.15 17.32
N GLY A 420 33.24 -36.52 16.14
CA GLY A 420 33.45 -37.21 14.87
C GLY A 420 32.22 -37.88 14.28
N GLU A 421 31.03 -37.59 14.83
CA GLU A 421 29.76 -38.13 14.38
C GLU A 421 29.16 -37.32 13.22
N LEU A 422 29.53 -36.03 13.09
CA LEU A 422 29.08 -35.17 12.01
C LEU A 422 30.25 -34.62 11.18
N PRO A 423 30.11 -34.49 9.86
CA PRO A 423 31.10 -33.81 9.04
C PRO A 423 31.13 -32.30 9.34
N ARG A 424 32.28 -31.68 9.25
CA ARG A 424 32.49 -30.25 9.51
C ARG A 424 31.74 -29.34 8.56
N THR A 425 31.49 -29.80 7.35
CA THR A 425 30.70 -29.08 6.34
C THR A 425 29.29 -28.74 6.84
N VAL A 426 28.74 -29.55 7.77
CA VAL A 426 27.44 -29.27 8.42
C VAL A 426 27.56 -28.06 9.34
N LEU A 427 28.65 -27.94 10.13
CA LEU A 427 28.87 -26.77 10.97
C LEU A 427 29.14 -25.51 10.13
N TYR A 428 29.94 -25.62 9.08
CA TYR A 428 30.18 -24.52 8.15
C TYR A 428 28.95 -24.05 7.44
N GLY A 429 28.06 -24.97 7.00
CA GLY A 429 26.76 -24.68 6.46
C GLY A 429 25.89 -23.91 7.44
N LEU A 430 25.81 -24.37 8.69
CA LEU A 430 25.03 -23.72 9.75
C LEU A 430 25.55 -22.29 10.07
N LEU A 431 26.88 -22.09 10.11
CA LEU A 431 27.47 -20.78 10.31
C LEU A 431 27.21 -19.81 9.16
N ARG A 432 27.15 -20.29 7.90
CA ARG A 432 26.76 -19.49 6.73
C ARG A 432 25.27 -19.15 6.73
N GLU A 433 24.43 -20.13 7.00
CA GLU A 433 22.99 -19.93 7.13
C GLU A 433 22.63 -18.93 8.24
N GLY A 434 23.41 -18.93 9.34
CA GLY A 434 23.26 -17.97 10.44
C GLY A 434 23.92 -16.61 10.18
N GLY A 435 24.52 -16.39 9.00
CA GLY A 435 25.18 -15.11 8.67
C GLY A 435 26.45 -14.82 9.49
N MET A 436 27.00 -15.82 10.19
CA MET A 436 28.22 -15.67 11.01
C MET A 436 29.49 -15.64 10.17
N THR A 437 29.46 -16.18 8.96
CA THR A 437 30.55 -16.16 8.00
C THR A 437 30.00 -16.21 6.56
N SER A 438 30.73 -15.59 5.62
CA SER A 438 30.52 -15.71 4.18
C SER A 438 31.56 -16.57 3.48
N LEU A 439 32.52 -17.13 4.24
CA LEU A 439 33.67 -17.88 3.71
C LEU A 439 33.19 -19.25 3.20
N THR A 440 33.89 -19.74 2.16
CA THR A 440 33.70 -21.11 1.63
C THR A 440 34.28 -22.15 2.59
N ASP A 441 33.92 -23.43 2.40
CA ASP A 441 34.45 -24.51 3.23
C ASP A 441 35.95 -24.59 3.15
N ASP A 442 36.55 -24.43 1.95
CA ASP A 442 37.99 -24.45 1.73
C ASP A 442 38.72 -23.29 2.45
N GLU A 443 38.12 -22.09 2.46
CA GLU A 443 38.68 -20.94 3.17
C GLU A 443 38.60 -21.09 4.68
N LEU A 444 37.52 -21.70 5.19
CA LEU A 444 37.41 -22.00 6.64
C LEU A 444 38.36 -23.10 7.06
N ASP A 445 38.59 -24.11 6.25
CA ASP A 445 39.59 -25.14 6.52
C ASP A 445 41.03 -24.58 6.42
N ALA A 446 41.33 -23.73 5.44
CA ALA A 446 42.61 -23.07 5.29
C ALA A 446 42.96 -22.15 6.48
N MET A 447 41.98 -21.41 6.98
CA MET A 447 42.17 -20.57 8.19
C MET A 447 42.51 -21.38 9.45
N ARG A 448 42.00 -22.59 9.55
CA ARG A 448 42.25 -23.47 10.68
C ARG A 448 43.59 -24.17 10.62
N GLU A 449 44.07 -24.55 9.41
CA GLU A 449 45.36 -25.20 9.21
C GLU A 449 46.51 -24.23 9.31
N GLY A 450 46.24 -22.90 9.24
CA GLY A 450 47.24 -21.82 9.41
C GLY A 450 47.43 -21.36 10.84
N VAL A 451 46.76 -21.97 11.82
CA VAL A 451 46.94 -21.81 13.26
C VAL A 451 47.60 -23.05 13.83
#